data_ae53e914ee4ba42fc6814fc3be0376f7
#
_entry.id   ae53e914ee4ba42fc6814fc3be0376f7
#
_cell.length_a   1.000
_cell.length_b   1.000
_cell.length_c   1.000
_cell.angle_alpha   90.00
_cell.angle_beta   90.00
_cell.angle_gamma   90.00
#
_symmetry.space_group_name_H-M   'P 1'
#
loop_
_entity.id
_entity.type
_entity.pdbx_description
1 polymer ?
#
loop_
_entity_poly.entity_id
_entity_poly.type
_entity_poly.pdbx_seq_one_letter_code
_entity_poly.pdbx_strand_id
1 'polypeptide(L)'
;MKNIFFIIFFTFTQLFLGATNSLAIPSIQPLFHFEEIFSKDELSSQELITAAIEFSEVDSSSPEGTEIFNKYLALEKIVTSQEFANTTEKERASKILTLMYETTLSQYIENQTKLTTMFQNGTYNCVSSSVLYMALAKACGLRVVPQKTPSHAFCSVYINNEKIDVETTNPYGFNPGTKHELESQHNQKKYAIIPKIKYQNRTEISQKNLVSLIAANLYGAYLKKNNFTKAIPLALSRMNYLQTESEQIKNDARNDLDIIFTNYTIVLENKNQYETSLNFLQNCINTVGTTQKLTDTYSLTLYNAIVYELNNKNITNSKNLFSIHKDNIFSEYQIKINEMIYIEELQKELENTTATQALELLDNTENQITFTQKQNINRINSLKEFFWIELINQESEKQNYIQAAKIAENAISKMPNNQNLKRIKNQCLKNHGITIHNKIVPLVNSKNYSQAIKILEEGLKENPNSIEIKNDLNRLKKFAY
;
A
#
# COMPACT_ATOMS: atom_id res chain seq x y z
N MET A 1 -20.99 4.81 -3.32
CA MET A 1 -20.04 5.51 -4.22
C MET A 1 -18.67 4.86 -3.98
N LYS A 2 -18.21 4.09 -4.96
CA LYS A 2 -16.96 3.31 -4.86
C LYS A 2 -15.79 4.22 -5.23
N ASN A 3 -14.89 4.51 -4.29
CA ASN A 3 -13.64 5.21 -4.56
C ASN A 3 -12.66 4.22 -5.20
N ILE A 4 -12.46 4.36 -6.50
CA ILE A 4 -11.41 3.68 -7.26
C ILE A 4 -10.14 4.50 -7.07
N PHE A 5 -9.18 3.97 -6.30
CA PHE A 5 -7.82 4.51 -6.27
C PHE A 5 -7.09 4.07 -7.55
N PHE A 6 -6.90 5.02 -8.47
CA PHE A 6 -5.98 4.86 -9.59
C PHE A 6 -4.55 5.00 -9.06
N ILE A 7 -3.80 3.89 -9.06
CA ILE A 7 -2.34 3.94 -8.90
C ILE A 7 -1.76 4.27 -10.28
N ILE A 8 -1.29 5.52 -10.43
CA ILE A 8 -0.55 5.97 -11.60
C ILE A 8 0.88 5.42 -11.49
N PHE A 9 1.22 4.49 -12.38
CA PHE A 9 2.60 4.06 -12.60
C PHE A 9 3.37 5.19 -13.30
N PHE A 10 4.20 5.92 -12.57
CA PHE A 10 5.24 6.74 -13.17
C PHE A 10 6.49 5.88 -13.39
N THR A 11 6.74 5.49 -14.62
CA THR A 11 8.04 4.96 -15.05
C THR A 11 9.06 6.11 -15.12
N PHE A 12 9.85 6.27 -14.07
CA PHE A 12 11.06 7.06 -14.12
C PHE A 12 12.25 6.11 -14.30
N THR A 13 12.69 5.96 -15.55
CA THR A 13 14.02 5.42 -15.86
C THR A 13 15.06 6.50 -15.55
N GLN A 14 15.62 6.48 -14.35
CA GLN A 14 16.90 7.12 -14.06
C GLN A 14 17.91 6.03 -13.70
N LEU A 15 18.87 5.83 -14.60
CA LEU A 15 20.13 5.16 -14.30
C LEU A 15 20.84 5.92 -13.17
N PHE A 16 20.77 5.40 -11.96
CA PHE A 16 21.72 5.71 -10.90
C PHE A 16 22.62 4.50 -10.65
N LEU A 17 23.79 4.50 -11.30
CA LEU A 17 24.96 3.83 -10.77
C LEU A 17 25.38 4.59 -9.49
N GLY A 18 24.92 4.16 -8.36
CA GLY A 18 25.27 4.69 -7.04
C GLY A 18 25.31 3.55 -6.04
N ALA A 19 26.38 3.48 -5.28
CA ALA A 19 26.72 2.50 -4.27
C ALA A 19 25.48 1.91 -3.57
N THR A 20 25.40 0.58 -3.50
CA THR A 20 24.40 -0.17 -2.73
C THR A 20 24.65 0.05 -1.23
N ASN A 21 24.25 1.21 -0.70
CA ASN A 21 24.02 1.33 0.72
C ASN A 21 22.79 0.49 1.02
N SER A 22 22.98 -0.71 1.58
CA SER A 22 21.90 -1.48 2.16
C SER A 22 21.17 -0.59 3.15
N LEU A 23 19.87 -0.39 2.96
CA LEU A 23 19.07 0.31 3.96
C LEU A 23 19.18 -0.47 5.27
N ALA A 24 19.56 0.21 6.34
CA ALA A 24 19.55 -0.43 7.66
C ALA A 24 18.11 -0.88 7.96
N ILE A 25 17.91 -2.17 8.23
CA ILE A 25 16.62 -2.73 8.61
C ILE A 25 16.24 -2.13 9.96
N PRO A 26 15.09 -1.45 10.08
CA PRO A 26 14.64 -0.88 11.33
C PRO A 26 14.41 -1.96 12.39
N SER A 27 14.73 -1.65 13.65
CA SER A 27 14.33 -2.48 14.77
C SER A 27 12.81 -2.42 14.95
N ILE A 28 12.17 -3.59 15.10
CA ILE A 28 10.75 -3.70 15.46
C ILE A 28 10.65 -3.93 16.97
N GLN A 29 11.34 -3.09 17.73
CA GLN A 29 11.28 -3.05 19.18
C GLN A 29 10.98 -1.61 19.62
N PRO A 30 10.22 -1.42 20.71
CA PRO A 30 10.00 -0.09 21.26
C PRO A 30 11.34 0.52 21.71
N LEU A 31 11.43 1.85 21.60
CA LEU A 31 12.62 2.59 22.02
C LEU A 31 12.76 2.60 23.54
N PHE A 32 11.62 2.59 24.26
CA PHE A 32 11.55 2.69 25.72
C PHE A 32 10.67 1.58 26.29
N HIS A 33 11.02 1.10 27.46
CA HIS A 33 10.29 0.09 28.23
C HIS A 33 9.74 0.72 29.52
N PHE A 34 8.55 1.27 29.46
CA PHE A 34 7.86 1.87 30.60
C PHE A 34 6.77 0.96 31.17
N GLU A 35 7.07 -0.30 31.44
CA GLU A 35 6.05 -1.28 31.87
C GLU A 35 5.21 -0.80 33.05
N GLU A 36 5.83 -0.17 34.05
CA GLU A 36 5.15 0.35 35.22
C GLU A 36 4.22 1.54 34.89
N ILE A 37 4.66 2.47 34.04
CA ILE A 37 3.88 3.64 33.63
C ILE A 37 2.77 3.23 32.67
N PHE A 38 2.99 2.26 31.79
CA PHE A 38 1.98 1.79 30.83
C PHE A 38 0.75 1.16 31.49
N SER A 39 0.92 0.53 32.64
CA SER A 39 -0.16 -0.16 33.34
C SER A 39 -1.11 0.78 34.12
N LYS A 40 -0.77 2.07 34.25
CA LYS A 40 -1.58 3.06 34.99
C LYS A 40 -2.55 3.79 34.08
N ASP A 41 -3.79 3.92 34.50
CA ASP A 41 -4.80 4.74 33.81
C ASP A 41 -4.49 6.23 33.98
N GLU A 42 -4.10 6.65 35.19
CA GLU A 42 -3.70 8.01 35.49
C GLU A 42 -2.24 8.08 35.94
N LEU A 43 -1.52 9.05 35.37
CA LEU A 43 -0.13 9.33 35.73
C LEU A 43 -0.07 10.58 36.63
N SER A 44 0.88 10.60 37.59
CA SER A 44 1.25 11.80 38.30
C SER A 44 1.87 12.84 37.36
N SER A 45 1.97 14.08 37.82
CA SER A 45 2.68 15.16 37.08
C SER A 45 4.13 14.77 36.74
N GLN A 46 4.81 14.13 37.66
CA GLN A 46 6.21 13.68 37.50
C GLN A 46 6.34 12.54 36.51
N GLU A 47 5.42 11.55 36.55
CA GLU A 47 5.39 10.45 35.56
C GLU A 47 5.10 10.95 34.13
N LEU A 48 4.23 11.96 33.99
CA LEU A 48 3.95 12.60 32.70
C LEU A 48 5.23 13.27 32.13
N ILE A 49 6.01 13.95 32.98
CA ILE A 49 7.26 14.59 32.57
C ILE A 49 8.33 13.54 32.26
N THR A 50 8.44 12.47 33.04
CA THR A 50 9.34 11.35 32.74
C THR A 50 9.04 10.76 31.36
N ALA A 51 7.78 10.45 31.07
CA ALA A 51 7.38 9.96 29.75
C ALA A 51 7.69 10.97 28.62
N ALA A 52 7.50 12.29 28.88
CA ALA A 52 7.82 13.32 27.90
C ALA A 52 9.31 13.48 27.62
N ILE A 53 10.18 13.25 28.62
CA ILE A 53 11.66 13.21 28.47
C ILE A 53 12.01 12.04 27.56
N GLU A 54 11.50 10.85 27.83
CA GLU A 54 11.75 9.66 27.04
C GLU A 54 11.26 9.85 25.58
N PHE A 55 10.04 10.30 25.38
CA PHE A 55 9.56 10.62 24.02
C PHE A 55 10.33 11.75 23.33
N SER A 56 11.09 12.52 24.09
CA SER A 56 12.06 13.48 23.53
C SER A 56 13.41 12.82 23.13
N GLU A 57 13.48 11.50 23.15
CA GLU A 57 14.66 10.67 22.83
C GLU A 57 15.84 10.88 23.80
N VAL A 58 15.54 11.12 25.06
CA VAL A 58 16.53 11.18 26.15
C VAL A 58 16.12 10.17 27.22
N ASP A 59 17.06 9.31 27.62
CA ASP A 59 16.87 8.40 28.76
C ASP A 59 16.68 9.23 30.04
N SER A 60 15.53 9.09 30.68
CA SER A 60 15.16 9.86 31.88
C SER A 60 16.09 9.56 33.08
N SER A 61 16.73 8.40 33.09
CA SER A 61 17.71 8.00 34.12
C SER A 61 19.12 8.50 33.83
N SER A 62 19.39 9.01 32.64
CA SER A 62 20.68 9.58 32.26
C SER A 62 20.98 10.89 33.03
N PRO A 63 22.25 11.33 33.08
CA PRO A 63 22.58 12.64 33.66
C PRO A 63 21.81 13.80 33.02
N GLU A 64 21.61 13.76 31.69
CA GLU A 64 20.84 14.75 30.95
C GLU A 64 19.34 14.69 31.32
N GLY A 65 18.74 13.50 31.33
CA GLY A 65 17.33 13.31 31.70
C GLY A 65 17.08 13.76 33.15
N THR A 66 17.98 13.41 34.06
CA THR A 66 17.93 13.82 35.47
C THR A 66 18.04 15.34 35.62
N GLU A 67 18.93 16.02 34.88
CA GLU A 67 19.04 17.48 34.90
C GLU A 67 17.72 18.15 34.47
N ILE A 68 17.14 17.67 33.36
CA ILE A 68 15.87 18.19 32.84
C ILE A 68 14.73 17.95 33.82
N PHE A 69 14.65 16.76 34.41
CA PHE A 69 13.67 16.44 35.43
C PHE A 69 13.79 17.35 36.67
N ASN A 70 15.03 17.64 37.12
CA ASN A 70 15.28 18.57 38.23
C ASN A 70 14.84 20.02 37.90
N LYS A 71 14.99 20.47 36.65
CA LYS A 71 14.44 21.77 36.23
C LYS A 71 12.91 21.79 36.32
N TYR A 72 12.23 20.71 35.96
CA TYR A 72 10.79 20.58 36.19
C TYR A 72 10.44 20.59 37.67
N LEU A 73 11.15 19.83 38.53
CA LEU A 73 10.91 19.80 39.97
C LEU A 73 11.08 21.19 40.62
N ALA A 74 11.97 22.02 40.11
CA ALA A 74 12.10 23.40 40.59
C ALA A 74 10.84 24.22 40.30
N LEU A 75 10.23 24.07 39.14
CA LEU A 75 8.93 24.71 38.79
C LEU A 75 7.77 24.10 39.60
N GLU A 76 7.73 22.80 39.74
CA GLU A 76 6.72 22.09 40.53
C GLU A 76 6.72 22.60 41.98
N LYS A 77 7.90 22.77 42.58
CA LYS A 77 8.07 23.34 43.93
C LYS A 77 7.46 24.76 44.05
N ILE A 78 7.59 25.59 43.03
CA ILE A 78 6.98 26.94 43.01
C ILE A 78 5.46 26.84 43.01
N VAL A 79 4.87 26.06 42.07
CA VAL A 79 3.43 25.97 41.89
C VAL A 79 2.73 25.20 43.05
N THR A 80 3.45 24.41 43.81
CA THR A 80 2.97 23.71 45.00
C THR A 80 3.27 24.44 46.30
N SER A 81 3.90 25.64 46.25
CA SER A 81 4.18 26.44 47.44
C SER A 81 2.94 26.98 48.13
N GLN A 82 3.06 27.28 49.43
CA GLN A 82 1.95 27.88 50.23
C GLN A 82 1.48 29.22 49.65
N GLU A 83 2.41 30.00 49.10
CA GLU A 83 2.09 31.29 48.46
C GLU A 83 1.19 31.09 47.23
N PHE A 84 1.52 30.08 46.40
CA PHE A 84 0.73 29.73 45.22
C PHE A 84 -0.63 29.14 45.61
N ALA A 85 -0.70 28.30 46.65
CA ALA A 85 -1.90 27.68 47.18
C ALA A 85 -2.90 28.70 47.74
N ASN A 86 -2.44 29.82 48.28
CA ASN A 86 -3.27 30.89 48.81
C ASN A 86 -3.99 31.74 47.74
N THR A 87 -3.74 31.50 46.44
CA THR A 87 -4.44 32.19 45.35
C THR A 87 -5.66 31.40 44.88
N THR A 88 -6.60 32.07 44.22
CA THR A 88 -7.75 31.39 43.62
C THR A 88 -7.31 30.43 42.49
N GLU A 89 -8.12 29.41 42.18
CA GLU A 89 -7.83 28.49 41.08
C GLU A 89 -7.61 29.22 39.75
N LYS A 90 -8.37 30.28 39.47
CA LYS A 90 -8.25 31.10 38.28
C LYS A 90 -6.90 31.85 38.22
N GLU A 91 -6.50 32.41 39.34
CA GLU A 91 -5.19 33.07 39.47
C GLU A 91 -4.05 32.07 39.34
N ARG A 92 -4.15 30.87 39.99
CA ARG A 92 -3.17 29.81 39.84
C ARG A 92 -2.98 29.39 38.36
N ALA A 93 -4.08 29.13 37.69
CA ALA A 93 -4.06 28.73 36.28
C ALA A 93 -3.39 29.79 35.36
N SER A 94 -3.67 31.09 35.61
CA SER A 94 -3.04 32.19 34.90
C SER A 94 -1.56 32.35 35.26
N LYS A 95 -1.21 32.26 36.56
CA LYS A 95 0.18 32.40 37.05
C LYS A 95 1.09 31.29 36.56
N ILE A 96 0.59 30.04 36.35
CA ILE A 96 1.39 28.97 35.75
C ILE A 96 1.85 29.37 34.36
N LEU A 97 0.98 29.89 33.52
CA LEU A 97 1.34 30.33 32.18
C LEU A 97 2.40 31.44 32.23
N THR A 98 2.22 32.44 33.10
CA THR A 98 3.21 33.52 33.31
C THR A 98 4.56 32.95 33.76
N LEU A 99 4.57 32.04 34.75
CA LEU A 99 5.79 31.40 35.25
C LEU A 99 6.56 30.67 34.13
N MET A 100 5.85 29.95 33.26
CA MET A 100 6.47 29.26 32.13
C MET A 100 7.22 30.21 31.20
N TYR A 101 6.66 31.40 30.92
CA TYR A 101 7.29 32.41 30.04
C TYR A 101 8.40 33.21 30.74
N GLU A 102 8.33 33.36 32.04
CA GLU A 102 9.39 34.01 32.82
C GLU A 102 10.62 33.13 33.02
N THR A 103 10.46 31.79 32.98
CA THR A 103 11.53 30.87 33.38
C THR A 103 12.01 29.94 32.26
N THR A 104 11.10 29.50 31.36
CA THR A 104 11.37 28.37 30.47
C THR A 104 11.13 28.69 28.99
N LEU A 105 10.02 29.33 28.64
CA LEU A 105 9.59 29.52 27.27
C LEU A 105 10.15 30.83 26.67
N SER A 106 10.98 30.74 25.63
CA SER A 106 11.58 31.94 25.01
C SER A 106 11.16 32.14 23.56
N GLN A 107 11.05 31.09 22.76
CA GLN A 107 10.78 31.20 21.33
C GLN A 107 9.93 30.03 20.82
N TYR A 108 8.82 30.35 20.14
CA TYR A 108 8.02 29.35 19.43
C TYR A 108 8.70 28.90 18.14
N ILE A 109 8.83 27.59 17.95
CA ILE A 109 9.32 26.94 16.72
C ILE A 109 8.39 25.77 16.42
N GLU A 110 7.62 25.83 15.32
CA GLU A 110 6.56 24.91 14.96
C GLU A 110 6.99 23.41 15.03
N ASN A 111 8.17 23.11 14.56
CA ASN A 111 8.68 21.72 14.51
C ASN A 111 9.48 21.30 15.76
N GLN A 112 9.61 22.17 16.79
CA GLN A 112 10.34 21.86 18.01
C GLN A 112 9.39 21.30 19.08
N THR A 113 9.22 19.97 19.09
CA THR A 113 8.28 19.27 19.98
C THR A 113 8.93 18.65 21.22
N LYS A 114 10.29 18.57 21.28
CA LYS A 114 10.99 17.92 22.38
C LYS A 114 10.93 18.73 23.67
N LEU A 115 10.44 18.11 24.74
CA LEU A 115 10.42 18.72 26.07
C LEU A 115 11.84 19.01 26.55
N THR A 116 12.79 18.12 26.27
CA THR A 116 14.20 18.26 26.67
C THR A 116 14.83 19.52 26.05
N THR A 117 14.63 19.73 24.75
CA THR A 117 15.14 20.94 24.07
C THR A 117 14.48 22.22 24.60
N MET A 118 13.21 22.17 25.01
CA MET A 118 12.52 23.28 25.63
C MET A 118 13.21 23.69 26.96
N PHE A 119 13.56 22.73 27.81
CA PHE A 119 14.29 23.03 29.06
C PHE A 119 15.75 23.43 28.87
N GLN A 120 16.36 23.04 27.75
CA GLN A 120 17.76 23.38 27.45
C GLN A 120 17.94 24.81 26.93
N ASN A 121 17.08 25.24 26.00
CA ASN A 121 17.26 26.50 25.27
C ASN A 121 16.00 27.37 25.14
N GLY A 122 14.90 26.96 25.75
CA GLY A 122 13.66 27.74 25.77
C GLY A 122 12.83 27.67 24.47
N THR A 123 13.23 26.86 23.47
CA THR A 123 12.44 26.72 22.24
C THR A 123 11.34 25.66 22.43
N TYR A 124 10.14 25.93 21.91
CA TYR A 124 8.96 25.10 22.14
C TYR A 124 7.97 25.14 20.99
N ASN A 125 7.02 24.19 20.98
CA ASN A 125 5.81 24.26 20.16
C ASN A 125 4.54 24.05 21.00
N CYS A 126 3.39 23.94 20.35
CA CYS A 126 2.10 23.74 21.01
C CYS A 126 2.05 22.45 21.87
N VAL A 127 2.73 21.37 21.50
CA VAL A 127 2.73 20.12 22.26
C VAL A 127 3.60 20.24 23.51
N SER A 128 4.88 20.64 23.36
CA SER A 128 5.81 20.73 24.50
C SER A 128 5.37 21.77 25.55
N SER A 129 4.85 22.92 25.12
CA SER A 129 4.31 23.91 26.07
C SER A 129 3.02 23.42 26.78
N SER A 130 2.14 22.71 26.06
CA SER A 130 0.93 22.17 26.67
C SER A 130 1.23 21.03 27.66
N VAL A 131 2.23 20.20 27.38
CA VAL A 131 2.68 19.16 28.31
C VAL A 131 3.21 19.78 29.60
N LEU A 132 4.05 20.81 29.52
CA LEU A 132 4.57 21.50 30.69
C LEU A 132 3.45 22.17 31.50
N TYR A 133 2.57 22.94 30.82
CA TYR A 133 1.43 23.57 31.49
C TYR A 133 0.54 22.56 32.20
N MET A 134 0.17 21.47 31.50
CA MET A 134 -0.67 20.40 32.05
C MET A 134 -0.03 19.77 33.29
N ALA A 135 1.28 19.45 33.26
CA ALA A 135 1.95 18.84 34.40
C ALA A 135 1.99 19.79 35.62
N LEU A 136 2.30 21.07 35.42
CA LEU A 136 2.33 22.06 36.49
C LEU A 136 0.90 22.34 37.06
N ALA A 137 -0.10 22.43 36.21
CA ALA A 137 -1.48 22.59 36.61
C ALA A 137 -2.00 21.40 37.45
N LYS A 138 -1.66 20.17 37.02
CA LYS A 138 -1.97 18.94 37.78
C LYS A 138 -1.26 18.91 39.12
N ALA A 139 0.02 19.28 39.16
CA ALA A 139 0.82 19.31 40.40
C ALA A 139 0.21 20.23 41.48
N CYS A 140 -0.39 21.36 41.10
CA CYS A 140 -1.02 22.29 42.03
C CYS A 140 -2.56 22.03 42.23
N GLY A 141 -3.04 20.84 41.81
CA GLY A 141 -4.40 20.37 42.05
C GLY A 141 -5.49 20.97 41.12
N LEU A 142 -5.12 21.62 40.02
CA LEU A 142 -6.09 22.09 39.05
C LEU A 142 -6.62 20.93 38.18
N ARG A 143 -7.89 20.95 37.86
CA ARG A 143 -8.50 20.08 36.89
C ARG A 143 -8.16 20.60 35.47
N VAL A 144 -7.14 20.03 34.85
CA VAL A 144 -6.68 20.38 33.52
C VAL A 144 -6.97 19.25 32.51
N VAL A 145 -7.50 19.62 31.35
CA VAL A 145 -7.85 18.70 30.27
C VAL A 145 -7.21 19.20 28.96
N PRO A 146 -6.34 18.40 28.34
CA PRO A 146 -5.76 18.75 27.06
C PRO A 146 -6.81 18.76 25.94
N GLN A 147 -6.61 19.65 24.99
CA GLN A 147 -7.43 19.80 23.80
C GLN A 147 -6.58 19.54 22.56
N LYS A 148 -7.11 18.79 21.61
CA LYS A 148 -6.46 18.52 20.32
C LYS A 148 -7.37 18.96 19.18
N THR A 149 -6.77 19.58 18.18
CA THR A 149 -7.37 19.81 16.86
C THR A 149 -6.51 19.11 15.79
N PRO A 150 -6.91 19.06 14.52
CA PRO A 150 -6.10 18.43 13.47
C PRO A 150 -4.66 18.95 13.34
N SER A 151 -4.40 20.18 13.76
CA SER A 151 -3.08 20.81 13.60
C SER A 151 -2.56 21.57 14.82
N HIS A 152 -3.23 21.42 15.98
CA HIS A 152 -2.87 22.19 17.17
C HIS A 152 -3.24 21.45 18.45
N ALA A 153 -2.51 21.74 19.54
CA ALA A 153 -2.82 21.27 20.90
C ALA A 153 -2.72 22.43 21.87
N PHE A 154 -3.61 22.45 22.88
CA PHE A 154 -3.65 23.42 23.95
C PHE A 154 -4.31 22.80 25.20
N CYS A 155 -4.50 23.54 26.27
CA CYS A 155 -5.14 23.05 27.49
C CYS A 155 -6.45 23.80 27.79
N SER A 156 -7.34 23.17 28.53
CA SER A 156 -8.43 23.81 29.21
C SER A 156 -8.36 23.49 30.71
N VAL A 157 -8.67 24.43 31.57
CA VAL A 157 -8.87 24.22 33.03
C VAL A 157 -10.34 24.35 33.36
N TYR A 158 -10.80 23.50 34.27
CA TYR A 158 -12.18 23.55 34.77
C TYR A 158 -12.20 24.17 36.17
N ILE A 159 -12.82 25.33 36.31
CA ILE A 159 -12.92 26.10 37.54
C ILE A 159 -14.39 26.37 37.80
N ASN A 160 -14.94 25.91 38.94
CA ASN A 160 -16.37 26.03 39.27
C ASN A 160 -17.30 25.55 38.12
N ASN A 161 -16.96 24.47 37.45
CA ASN A 161 -17.65 23.93 36.26
C ASN A 161 -17.57 24.82 34.99
N GLU A 162 -16.84 25.92 35.02
CA GLU A 162 -16.56 26.71 33.84
C GLU A 162 -15.29 26.19 33.17
N LYS A 163 -15.36 25.97 31.85
CA LYS A 163 -14.22 25.58 31.03
C LYS A 163 -13.51 26.80 30.51
N ILE A 164 -12.26 27.02 30.91
CA ILE A 164 -11.43 28.14 30.52
C ILE A 164 -10.28 27.60 29.67
N ASP A 165 -10.16 28.07 28.44
CA ASP A 165 -9.08 27.68 27.55
C ASP A 165 -7.76 28.37 27.92
N VAL A 166 -6.67 27.66 27.74
CA VAL A 166 -5.29 28.13 27.96
C VAL A 166 -4.46 27.83 26.73
N GLU A 167 -4.22 28.86 25.93
CA GLU A 167 -3.32 28.81 24.78
C GLU A 167 -1.87 28.93 25.25
N THR A 168 -1.21 27.80 25.34
CA THR A 168 0.13 27.69 25.93
C THR A 168 1.25 28.22 25.05
N THR A 169 0.96 28.55 23.79
CA THR A 169 1.97 29.08 22.83
C THR A 169 2.09 30.60 22.86
N ASN A 170 1.34 31.28 23.72
CA ASN A 170 1.35 32.72 23.88
C ASN A 170 1.25 33.11 25.37
N PRO A 171 2.09 34.05 25.90
CA PRO A 171 2.06 34.44 27.29
C PRO A 171 0.72 35.07 27.76
N TYR A 172 -0.06 35.58 26.84
CA TYR A 172 -1.40 36.15 27.09
C TYR A 172 -2.52 35.18 26.84
N GLY A 173 -2.19 33.89 26.67
CA GLY A 173 -3.10 32.84 26.23
C GLY A 173 -4.05 32.29 27.31
N PHE A 174 -4.07 32.82 28.52
CA PHE A 174 -5.04 32.47 29.54
C PHE A 174 -6.41 33.12 29.23
N ASN A 175 -7.45 32.32 29.08
CA ASN A 175 -8.79 32.75 28.68
C ASN A 175 -8.77 33.65 27.44
N PRO A 176 -8.24 33.15 26.32
CA PRO A 176 -7.86 34.00 25.19
C PRO A 176 -9.02 34.74 24.53
N GLY A 177 -10.22 34.14 24.46
CA GLY A 177 -11.41 34.78 23.90
C GLY A 177 -11.15 35.52 22.60
N THR A 178 -11.46 36.82 22.54
CA THR A 178 -11.23 37.72 21.40
C THR A 178 -9.87 38.39 21.40
N LYS A 179 -9.06 38.20 22.45
CA LYS A 179 -7.74 38.89 22.59
C LYS A 179 -6.67 38.37 21.63
N HIS A 180 -6.83 37.18 21.07
CA HIS A 180 -5.82 36.55 20.18
C HIS A 180 -5.43 37.39 18.97
N GLU A 181 -6.28 38.28 18.48
CA GLU A 181 -6.02 39.02 17.26
C GLU A 181 -5.26 40.34 17.51
N LEU A 182 -5.35 40.89 18.73
CA LEU A 182 -4.85 42.26 19.02
C LEU A 182 -3.37 42.31 19.46
N GLU A 183 -2.86 41.21 20.03
CA GLU A 183 -1.49 41.20 20.60
C GLU A 183 -0.45 40.69 19.61
N SER A 184 -0.90 40.27 18.44
CA SER A 184 -0.11 39.56 17.44
C SER A 184 0.90 40.38 16.69
N GLN A 185 0.64 41.65 16.49
CA GLN A 185 1.43 42.46 15.55
C GLN A 185 2.83 42.84 16.07
N HIS A 186 3.04 42.92 17.37
CA HIS A 186 4.30 43.33 17.99
C HIS A 186 5.29 42.20 18.31
N ASN A 187 4.85 40.93 18.41
CA ASN A 187 5.70 39.85 18.88
C ASN A 187 5.68 38.56 18.00
N GLN A 188 5.33 38.70 16.73
CA GLN A 188 5.19 37.55 15.77
C GLN A 188 6.42 36.62 15.67
N LYS A 189 7.60 37.08 16.08
CA LYS A 189 8.83 36.28 16.03
C LYS A 189 9.06 35.42 17.28
N LYS A 190 8.39 35.68 18.39
CA LYS A 190 8.58 34.97 19.67
C LYS A 190 7.45 34.00 20.02
N TYR A 191 6.22 34.35 19.69
CA TYR A 191 5.03 33.60 20.10
C TYR A 191 4.19 33.21 18.91
N ALA A 192 3.46 32.08 19.03
CA ALA A 192 2.53 31.66 18.00
C ALA A 192 1.23 32.47 18.08
N ILE A 193 0.71 32.81 16.92
CA ILE A 193 -0.66 33.31 16.77
C ILE A 193 -1.45 32.20 16.15
N ILE A 194 -2.43 31.69 16.91
CA ILE A 194 -3.26 30.59 16.46
C ILE A 194 -4.58 31.18 15.96
N PRO A 195 -4.87 31.15 14.66
CA PRO A 195 -6.13 31.64 14.11
C PRO A 195 -7.32 30.90 14.72
N LYS A 196 -8.46 31.59 14.93
CA LYS A 196 -9.69 31.01 15.49
C LYS A 196 -10.14 29.71 14.80
N ILE A 197 -9.91 29.59 13.49
CA ILE A 197 -10.24 28.39 12.72
C ILE A 197 -9.50 27.15 13.24
N LYS A 198 -8.30 27.29 13.82
CA LYS A 198 -7.54 26.18 14.39
C LYS A 198 -8.11 25.61 15.68
N TYR A 199 -9.04 26.30 16.32
CA TYR A 199 -9.77 25.80 17.49
C TYR A 199 -11.05 25.06 17.14
N GLN A 200 -11.46 25.02 15.88
CA GLN A 200 -12.60 24.26 15.40
C GLN A 200 -12.28 22.76 15.37
N ASN A 201 -13.32 21.94 15.51
CA ASN A 201 -13.19 20.47 15.53
C ASN A 201 -12.22 19.98 16.62
N ARG A 202 -12.22 20.65 17.76
CA ARG A 202 -11.42 20.24 18.92
C ARG A 202 -12.06 19.07 19.65
N THR A 203 -11.20 18.19 20.18
CA THR A 203 -11.58 17.08 21.04
C THR A 203 -10.77 17.14 22.33
N GLU A 204 -11.40 16.78 23.45
CA GLU A 204 -10.69 16.53 24.68
C GLU A 204 -9.92 15.21 24.55
N ILE A 205 -8.66 15.23 24.96
CA ILE A 205 -7.80 14.05 24.96
C ILE A 205 -7.27 13.80 26.38
N SER A 206 -6.84 12.58 26.63
CA SER A 206 -6.21 12.25 27.90
C SER A 206 -4.83 12.92 28.04
N GLN A 207 -4.36 13.00 29.27
CA GLN A 207 -3.02 13.52 29.58
C GLN A 207 -1.93 12.65 28.95
N LYS A 208 -2.09 11.33 28.98
CA LYS A 208 -1.19 10.38 28.29
C LYS A 208 -1.17 10.62 26.79
N ASN A 209 -2.34 10.84 26.18
CA ASN A 209 -2.43 11.09 24.76
C ASN A 209 -1.71 12.39 24.38
N LEU A 210 -1.84 13.48 25.16
CA LEU A 210 -1.09 14.72 24.91
C LEU A 210 0.43 14.48 24.93
N VAL A 211 0.96 13.80 25.93
CA VAL A 211 2.39 13.47 26.02
C VAL A 211 2.85 12.65 24.82
N SER A 212 2.04 11.68 24.38
CA SER A 212 2.32 10.84 23.23
C SER A 212 2.44 11.59 21.89
N LEU A 213 1.88 12.82 21.80
CA LEU A 213 2.00 13.66 20.60
C LEU A 213 3.44 14.13 20.35
N ILE A 214 4.31 14.13 21.37
CA ILE A 214 5.76 14.35 21.17
C ILE A 214 6.31 13.30 20.22
N ALA A 215 6.04 12.01 20.49
CA ALA A 215 6.44 10.91 19.61
C ALA A 215 5.81 11.04 18.22
N ALA A 216 4.50 11.36 18.15
CA ALA A 216 3.79 11.51 16.88
C ALA A 216 4.42 12.58 15.96
N ASN A 217 4.77 13.72 16.52
CA ASN A 217 5.45 14.80 15.77
C ASN A 217 6.85 14.37 15.32
N LEU A 218 7.61 13.67 16.17
CA LEU A 218 8.97 13.24 15.86
C LEU A 218 9.00 12.17 14.77
N TYR A 219 8.21 11.09 14.90
CA TYR A 219 8.21 10.08 13.82
C TYR A 219 7.66 10.67 12.53
N GLY A 220 6.69 11.60 12.58
CA GLY A 220 6.25 12.33 11.40
C GLY A 220 7.40 13.12 10.73
N ALA A 221 8.29 13.74 11.51
CA ALA A 221 9.47 14.40 10.99
C ALA A 221 10.51 13.42 10.43
N TYR A 222 10.67 12.25 11.05
CA TYR A 222 11.56 11.19 10.55
C TYR A 222 11.06 10.59 9.24
N LEU A 223 9.75 10.36 9.10
CA LEU A 223 9.15 9.84 7.87
C LEU A 223 9.40 10.76 6.67
N LYS A 224 9.30 12.09 6.86
CA LYS A 224 9.64 13.08 5.81
C LYS A 224 11.08 12.96 5.31
N LYS A 225 11.98 12.36 6.11
CA LYS A 225 13.40 12.13 5.79
C LYS A 225 13.70 10.67 5.46
N ASN A 226 12.68 9.80 5.32
CA ASN A 226 12.81 8.36 5.17
C ASN A 226 13.66 7.69 6.27
N ASN A 227 13.68 8.25 7.48
CA ASN A 227 14.42 7.70 8.62
C ASN A 227 13.54 6.73 9.42
N PHE A 228 13.32 5.54 8.85
CA PHE A 228 12.48 4.51 9.45
C PHE A 228 13.13 3.85 10.67
N THR A 229 14.47 3.86 10.76
CA THR A 229 15.19 3.31 11.91
C THR A 229 14.89 4.06 13.21
N LYS A 230 14.51 5.32 13.14
CA LYS A 230 14.04 6.12 14.27
C LYS A 230 12.51 6.15 14.38
N ALA A 231 11.80 6.19 13.24
CA ALA A 231 10.35 6.32 13.25
C ALA A 231 9.66 5.08 13.83
N ILE A 232 10.07 3.87 13.46
CA ILE A 232 9.42 2.62 13.87
C ILE A 232 9.52 2.37 15.38
N PRO A 233 10.72 2.38 16.02
CA PRO A 233 10.82 2.19 17.45
C PRO A 233 10.04 3.21 18.27
N LEU A 234 10.01 4.46 17.82
CA LEU A 234 9.29 5.55 18.50
C LEU A 234 7.76 5.37 18.39
N ALA A 235 7.27 4.96 17.22
CA ALA A 235 5.85 4.67 17.02
C ALA A 235 5.39 3.45 17.84
N LEU A 236 6.24 2.42 17.95
CA LEU A 236 6.01 1.26 18.82
C LEU A 236 5.94 1.66 20.29
N SER A 237 6.87 2.52 20.75
CA SER A 237 6.83 3.06 22.13
C SER A 237 5.55 3.82 22.39
N ARG A 238 5.08 4.64 21.42
CA ARG A 238 3.80 5.35 21.53
C ARG A 238 2.62 4.40 21.61
N MET A 239 2.56 3.39 20.76
CA MET A 239 1.49 2.39 20.78
C MET A 239 1.45 1.68 22.14
N ASN A 240 2.58 1.25 22.68
CA ASN A 240 2.67 0.58 23.99
C ASN A 240 2.26 1.51 25.13
N TYR A 241 2.69 2.77 25.11
CA TYR A 241 2.34 3.77 26.12
C TYR A 241 0.83 4.05 26.22
N LEU A 242 0.11 3.86 25.10
CA LEU A 242 -1.34 4.12 25.04
C LEU A 242 -2.22 2.89 25.28
N GLN A 243 -1.68 1.77 25.77
CA GLN A 243 -2.43 0.51 25.93
C GLN A 243 -3.63 0.59 26.89
N THR A 244 -3.61 1.51 27.88
CA THR A 244 -4.72 1.72 28.81
C THR A 244 -5.74 2.76 28.34
N GLU A 245 -5.51 3.37 27.19
CA GLU A 245 -6.40 4.36 26.61
C GLU A 245 -7.64 3.73 25.94
N SER A 246 -8.59 4.56 25.54
CA SER A 246 -9.78 4.10 24.81
C SER A 246 -9.41 3.37 23.52
N GLU A 247 -10.29 2.46 23.08
CA GLU A 247 -10.08 1.70 21.83
C GLU A 247 -9.81 2.61 20.62
N GLN A 248 -10.47 3.78 20.56
CA GLN A 248 -10.23 4.73 19.47
C GLN A 248 -8.78 5.23 19.46
N ILE A 249 -8.22 5.59 20.62
CA ILE A 249 -6.84 6.10 20.73
C ILE A 249 -5.83 4.99 20.44
N LYS A 250 -6.08 3.77 20.91
CA LYS A 250 -5.25 2.59 20.60
C LYS A 250 -5.24 2.30 19.10
N ASN A 251 -6.42 2.31 18.49
CA ASN A 251 -6.56 2.08 17.04
C ASN A 251 -5.90 3.18 16.22
N ASP A 252 -5.97 4.44 16.63
CA ASP A 252 -5.28 5.54 15.97
C ASP A 252 -3.75 5.33 16.01
N ALA A 253 -3.20 4.97 17.18
CA ALA A 253 -1.77 4.71 17.33
C ALA A 253 -1.31 3.48 16.50
N ARG A 254 -2.14 2.43 16.47
CA ARG A 254 -1.89 1.24 15.66
C ARG A 254 -1.93 1.55 14.16
N ASN A 255 -2.90 2.32 13.72
CA ASN A 255 -3.03 2.72 12.32
C ASN A 255 -1.84 3.58 11.86
N ASP A 256 -1.34 4.49 12.72
CA ASP A 256 -0.12 5.24 12.43
C ASP A 256 1.07 4.30 12.20
N LEU A 257 1.24 3.28 13.07
CA LEU A 257 2.30 2.29 12.94
C LEU A 257 2.18 1.47 11.64
N ASP A 258 0.98 1.01 11.29
CA ASP A 258 0.74 0.26 10.05
C ASP A 258 1.05 1.12 8.81
N ILE A 259 0.77 2.43 8.85
CA ILE A 259 1.16 3.37 7.80
C ILE A 259 2.69 3.45 7.69
N ILE A 260 3.39 3.50 8.81
CA ILE A 260 4.86 3.57 8.82
C ILE A 260 5.47 2.28 8.24
N PHE A 261 4.94 1.12 8.59
CA PHE A 261 5.37 -0.16 8.03
C PHE A 261 5.14 -0.22 6.52
N THR A 262 3.94 0.18 6.07
CA THR A 262 3.61 0.24 4.64
C THR A 262 4.57 1.17 3.88
N ASN A 263 4.87 2.35 4.42
CA ASN A 263 5.78 3.29 3.78
C ASN A 263 7.21 2.73 3.66
N TYR A 264 7.70 2.02 4.69
CA TYR A 264 9.01 1.37 4.61
C TYR A 264 9.04 0.24 3.58
N THR A 265 7.98 -0.57 3.54
CA THR A 265 7.78 -1.62 2.53
C THR A 265 7.87 -1.05 1.11
N ILE A 266 7.17 0.06 0.83
CA ILE A 266 7.23 0.74 -0.47
C ILE A 266 8.66 1.20 -0.81
N VAL A 267 9.42 1.69 0.17
CA VAL A 267 10.83 2.09 -0.06
C VAL A 267 11.70 0.89 -0.44
N LEU A 268 11.47 -0.29 0.14
CA LEU A 268 12.16 -1.53 -0.21
C LEU A 268 11.75 -2.01 -1.61
N GLU A 269 10.45 -2.03 -1.92
CA GLU A 269 9.92 -2.43 -3.23
C GLU A 269 10.46 -1.56 -4.38
N ASN A 270 10.57 -0.25 -4.17
CA ASN A 270 11.16 0.68 -5.14
C ASN A 270 12.65 0.38 -5.44
N LYS A 271 13.30 -0.44 -4.63
CA LYS A 271 14.67 -0.95 -4.83
C LYS A 271 14.68 -2.42 -5.27
N ASN A 272 13.54 -2.99 -5.61
CA ASN A 272 13.35 -4.41 -5.92
C ASN A 272 13.77 -5.36 -4.78
N GLN A 273 13.75 -4.90 -3.52
CA GLN A 273 14.10 -5.67 -2.33
C GLN A 273 12.87 -6.40 -1.75
N TYR A 274 12.18 -7.16 -2.59
CA TYR A 274 10.89 -7.80 -2.23
C TYR A 274 11.01 -8.82 -1.11
N GLU A 275 12.04 -9.66 -1.13
CA GLU A 275 12.25 -10.66 -0.08
C GLU A 275 12.52 -9.99 1.28
N THR A 276 13.34 -8.94 1.31
CA THR A 276 13.56 -8.14 2.51
C THR A 276 12.27 -7.51 3.01
N SER A 277 11.41 -7.04 2.09
CA SER A 277 10.11 -6.45 2.37
C SER A 277 9.14 -7.45 3.01
N LEU A 278 9.06 -8.67 2.46
CA LEU A 278 8.23 -9.75 2.98
C LEU A 278 8.68 -10.21 4.36
N ASN A 279 10.00 -10.39 4.56
CA ASN A 279 10.58 -10.75 5.85
C ASN A 279 10.34 -9.66 6.91
N PHE A 280 10.45 -8.39 6.53
CA PHE A 280 10.11 -7.27 7.40
C PHE A 280 8.64 -7.30 7.81
N LEU A 281 7.71 -7.45 6.86
CA LEU A 281 6.27 -7.55 7.15
C LEU A 281 5.94 -8.75 8.04
N GLN A 282 6.59 -9.90 7.83
CA GLN A 282 6.43 -11.07 8.69
C GLN A 282 6.84 -10.75 10.14
N ASN A 283 7.97 -10.07 10.33
CA ASN A 283 8.42 -9.65 11.64
C ASN A 283 7.46 -8.63 12.28
N CYS A 284 6.89 -7.71 11.50
CA CYS A 284 5.85 -6.80 11.98
C CYS A 284 4.63 -7.57 12.51
N ILE A 285 4.11 -8.52 11.73
CA ILE A 285 2.97 -9.35 12.14
C ILE A 285 3.28 -10.14 13.41
N ASN A 286 4.46 -10.73 13.51
CA ASN A 286 4.88 -11.51 14.68
C ASN A 286 4.99 -10.64 15.94
N THR A 287 5.35 -9.36 15.79
CA THR A 287 5.55 -8.44 16.92
C THR A 287 4.27 -7.77 17.39
N VAL A 288 3.44 -7.28 16.45
CA VAL A 288 2.29 -6.44 16.80
C VAL A 288 0.94 -7.03 16.36
N GLY A 289 0.93 -8.25 15.83
CA GLY A 289 -0.26 -8.91 15.33
C GLY A 289 -0.70 -8.41 13.94
N THR A 290 -1.75 -9.00 13.41
CA THR A 290 -2.30 -8.65 12.08
C THR A 290 -3.34 -7.54 12.19
N THR A 291 -3.43 -6.72 11.14
CA THR A 291 -4.55 -5.81 10.85
C THR A 291 -4.95 -5.97 9.40
N GLN A 292 -6.15 -5.53 9.06
CA GLN A 292 -6.61 -5.50 7.67
C GLN A 292 -5.58 -4.80 6.76
N LYS A 293 -5.09 -3.62 7.18
CA LYS A 293 -4.13 -2.82 6.41
C LYS A 293 -2.80 -3.53 6.22
N LEU A 294 -2.30 -4.19 7.25
CA LEU A 294 -1.03 -4.91 7.18
C LEU A 294 -1.15 -6.14 6.28
N THR A 295 -2.29 -6.85 6.34
CA THR A 295 -2.60 -7.96 5.43
C THR A 295 -2.76 -7.49 3.99
N ASP A 296 -3.41 -6.33 3.73
CA ASP A 296 -3.48 -5.71 2.41
C ASP A 296 -2.07 -5.39 1.87
N THR A 297 -1.23 -4.77 2.69
CA THR A 297 0.17 -4.45 2.32
C THR A 297 0.94 -5.72 1.99
N TYR A 298 0.84 -6.76 2.84
CA TYR A 298 1.52 -8.04 2.64
C TYR A 298 1.08 -8.73 1.34
N SER A 299 -0.24 -8.75 1.10
CA SER A 299 -0.83 -9.36 -0.10
C SER A 299 -0.32 -8.71 -1.38
N LEU A 300 -0.28 -7.38 -1.39
CA LEU A 300 0.21 -6.61 -2.53
C LEU A 300 1.72 -6.79 -2.73
N THR A 301 2.50 -6.79 -1.64
CA THR A 301 3.96 -7.00 -1.69
C THR A 301 4.30 -8.38 -2.26
N LEU A 302 3.62 -9.45 -1.80
CA LEU A 302 3.85 -10.79 -2.33
C LEU A 302 3.45 -10.88 -3.81
N TYR A 303 2.32 -10.29 -4.19
CA TYR A 303 1.90 -10.24 -5.59
C TYR A 303 2.96 -9.56 -6.45
N ASN A 304 3.47 -8.39 -6.04
CA ASN A 304 4.51 -7.66 -6.75
C ASN A 304 5.82 -8.44 -6.84
N ALA A 305 6.21 -9.12 -5.75
CA ALA A 305 7.38 -10.00 -5.72
C ALA A 305 7.27 -11.13 -6.75
N ILE A 306 6.12 -11.79 -6.80
CA ILE A 306 5.87 -12.87 -7.77
C ILE A 306 5.90 -12.34 -9.20
N VAL A 307 5.26 -11.20 -9.47
CA VAL A 307 5.32 -10.56 -10.80
C VAL A 307 6.76 -10.26 -11.21
N TYR A 308 7.56 -9.73 -10.28
CA TYR A 308 8.97 -9.43 -10.51
C TYR A 308 9.77 -10.70 -10.87
N GLU A 309 9.62 -11.77 -10.09
CA GLU A 309 10.31 -13.04 -10.32
C GLU A 309 9.88 -13.71 -11.64
N LEU A 310 8.59 -13.72 -11.96
CA LEU A 310 8.09 -14.28 -13.22
C LEU A 310 8.58 -13.48 -14.43
N ASN A 311 8.64 -12.15 -14.35
CA ASN A 311 9.22 -11.32 -15.42
C ASN A 311 10.70 -11.61 -15.64
N ASN A 312 11.43 -12.00 -14.59
CA ASN A 312 12.81 -12.44 -14.66
C ASN A 312 12.97 -13.94 -15.00
N LYS A 313 11.88 -14.63 -15.39
CA LYS A 313 11.83 -16.06 -15.71
C LYS A 313 12.25 -16.98 -14.56
N ASN A 314 12.12 -16.53 -13.33
CA ASN A 314 12.50 -17.26 -12.12
C ASN A 314 11.29 -17.92 -11.45
N ILE A 315 10.66 -18.87 -12.16
CA ILE A 315 9.47 -19.60 -11.70
C ILE A 315 9.74 -20.32 -10.37
N THR A 316 10.94 -20.89 -10.20
CA THR A 316 11.30 -21.61 -8.97
C THR A 316 11.24 -20.71 -7.75
N ASN A 317 11.79 -19.49 -7.83
CA ASN A 317 11.73 -18.54 -6.70
C ASN A 317 10.32 -18.03 -6.47
N SER A 318 9.52 -17.81 -7.53
CA SER A 318 8.10 -17.46 -7.41
C SER A 318 7.33 -18.50 -6.59
N LYS A 319 7.52 -19.79 -6.87
CA LYS A 319 6.91 -20.90 -6.11
C LYS A 319 7.36 -20.93 -4.65
N ASN A 320 8.66 -20.72 -4.43
CA ASN A 320 9.25 -20.70 -3.09
C ASN A 320 8.66 -19.55 -2.26
N LEU A 321 8.68 -18.31 -2.78
CA LEU A 321 8.08 -17.16 -2.12
C LEU A 321 6.59 -17.37 -1.81
N PHE A 322 5.83 -17.86 -2.77
CA PHE A 322 4.41 -18.14 -2.57
C PHE A 322 4.20 -19.20 -1.47
N SER A 323 4.95 -20.30 -1.50
CA SER A 323 4.85 -21.36 -0.50
C SER A 323 5.11 -20.88 0.93
N ILE A 324 6.10 -19.97 1.10
CA ILE A 324 6.48 -19.42 2.42
C ILE A 324 5.44 -18.42 2.94
N HIS A 325 4.89 -17.58 2.06
CA HIS A 325 4.17 -16.39 2.48
C HIS A 325 2.64 -16.44 2.25
N LYS A 326 2.11 -17.48 1.59
CA LYS A 326 0.68 -17.57 1.19
C LYS A 326 -0.30 -17.44 2.36
N ASP A 327 0.06 -17.90 3.56
CA ASP A 327 -0.84 -17.94 4.70
C ASP A 327 -1.04 -16.54 5.35
N ASN A 328 -0.21 -15.55 4.97
CA ASN A 328 -0.29 -14.18 5.46
C ASN A 328 -1.04 -13.22 4.52
N ILE A 329 -1.63 -13.73 3.44
CA ILE A 329 -2.31 -12.94 2.41
C ILE A 329 -3.78 -13.34 2.26
N PHE A 330 -4.58 -12.46 1.68
CA PHE A 330 -5.97 -12.76 1.37
C PHE A 330 -6.12 -13.85 0.32
N SER A 331 -7.16 -14.65 0.45
CA SER A 331 -7.47 -15.77 -0.46
C SER A 331 -7.58 -15.35 -1.93
N GLU A 332 -8.08 -14.16 -2.21
CA GLU A 332 -8.15 -13.65 -3.59
C GLU A 332 -6.76 -13.46 -4.22
N TYR A 333 -5.76 -13.04 -3.43
CA TYR A 333 -4.37 -12.94 -3.90
C TYR A 333 -3.72 -14.32 -4.03
N GLN A 334 -4.05 -15.27 -3.12
CA GLN A 334 -3.58 -16.65 -3.25
C GLN A 334 -4.03 -17.26 -4.60
N ILE A 335 -5.30 -17.07 -4.96
CA ILE A 335 -5.84 -17.54 -6.23
C ILE A 335 -5.14 -16.87 -7.41
N LYS A 336 -5.03 -15.53 -7.41
CA LYS A 336 -4.37 -14.78 -8.50
C LYS A 336 -2.92 -15.22 -8.71
N ILE A 337 -2.15 -15.35 -7.64
CA ILE A 337 -0.74 -15.73 -7.68
C ILE A 337 -0.61 -17.18 -8.18
N ASN A 338 -1.42 -18.09 -7.67
CA ASN A 338 -1.39 -19.48 -8.09
C ASN A 338 -1.69 -19.64 -9.59
N GLU A 339 -2.71 -18.94 -10.10
CA GLU A 339 -3.02 -18.91 -11.52
C GLU A 339 -1.85 -18.39 -12.37
N MET A 340 -1.18 -17.32 -11.91
CA MET A 340 -0.04 -16.72 -12.64
C MET A 340 1.14 -17.68 -12.72
N ILE A 341 1.53 -18.28 -11.59
CA ILE A 341 2.64 -19.25 -11.53
C ILE A 341 2.32 -20.44 -12.43
N TYR A 342 1.10 -20.98 -12.35
CA TYR A 342 0.67 -22.12 -13.16
C TYR A 342 0.77 -21.84 -14.67
N ILE A 343 0.34 -20.64 -15.11
CA ILE A 343 0.43 -20.25 -16.52
C ILE A 343 1.88 -20.17 -17.01
N GLU A 344 2.79 -19.62 -16.21
CA GLU A 344 4.21 -19.55 -16.58
C GLU A 344 4.86 -20.94 -16.63
N GLU A 345 4.48 -21.84 -15.72
CA GLU A 345 4.91 -23.26 -15.78
C GLU A 345 4.37 -23.94 -17.05
N LEU A 346 3.09 -23.80 -17.31
CA LEU A 346 2.44 -24.34 -18.51
C LEU A 346 3.10 -23.83 -19.79
N GLN A 347 3.41 -22.54 -19.90
CA GLN A 347 4.09 -22.00 -21.07
C GLN A 347 5.48 -22.59 -21.27
N LYS A 348 6.24 -22.77 -20.19
CA LYS A 348 7.55 -23.42 -20.24
C LYS A 348 7.44 -24.87 -20.69
N GLU A 349 6.41 -25.58 -20.27
CA GLU A 349 6.15 -26.95 -20.68
C GLU A 349 5.78 -27.01 -22.16
N LEU A 350 5.02 -26.04 -22.67
CA LEU A 350 4.61 -25.95 -24.06
C LEU A 350 5.77 -25.65 -25.05
N GLU A 351 6.90 -25.07 -24.60
CA GLU A 351 8.02 -24.68 -25.46
C GLU A 351 8.60 -25.83 -26.30
N ASN A 352 8.49 -27.07 -25.82
CA ASN A 352 9.10 -28.25 -26.44
C ASN A 352 8.07 -29.31 -26.89
N THR A 353 6.80 -28.93 -27.02
CA THR A 353 5.70 -29.83 -27.40
C THR A 353 5.31 -29.66 -28.87
N THR A 354 4.81 -30.73 -29.51
CA THR A 354 4.11 -30.61 -30.78
C THR A 354 2.74 -29.96 -30.58
N ALA A 355 2.17 -29.35 -31.62
CA ALA A 355 0.87 -28.69 -31.54
C ALA A 355 -0.25 -29.62 -31.04
N THR A 356 -0.22 -30.91 -31.37
CA THR A 356 -1.17 -31.91 -30.84
C THR A 356 -1.00 -32.12 -29.35
N GLN A 357 0.24 -32.34 -28.89
CA GLN A 357 0.54 -32.50 -27.46
C GLN A 357 0.20 -31.25 -26.65
N ALA A 358 0.47 -30.08 -27.22
CA ALA A 358 0.13 -28.80 -26.61
C ALA A 358 -1.38 -28.63 -26.39
N LEU A 359 -2.19 -28.99 -27.36
CA LEU A 359 -3.66 -28.93 -27.24
C LEU A 359 -4.18 -29.93 -26.20
N GLU A 360 -3.62 -31.14 -26.12
CA GLU A 360 -3.97 -32.14 -25.10
C GLU A 360 -3.61 -31.62 -23.70
N LEU A 361 -2.45 -30.99 -23.54
CA LEU A 361 -2.02 -30.38 -22.27
C LEU A 361 -2.94 -29.23 -21.86
N LEU A 362 -3.28 -28.34 -22.82
CA LEU A 362 -4.19 -27.22 -22.57
C LEU A 362 -5.63 -27.66 -22.26
N ASP A 363 -6.11 -28.74 -22.84
CA ASP A 363 -7.43 -29.31 -22.50
C ASP A 363 -7.41 -29.97 -21.10
N ASN A 364 -6.32 -30.66 -20.73
CA ASN A 364 -6.15 -31.23 -19.40
C ASN A 364 -6.03 -30.14 -18.31
N THR A 365 -5.46 -29.00 -18.63
CA THR A 365 -5.35 -27.84 -17.72
C THR A 365 -6.72 -27.37 -17.23
N GLU A 366 -7.73 -27.30 -18.10
CA GLU A 366 -9.09 -26.88 -17.73
C GLU A 366 -9.78 -27.86 -16.76
N ASN A 367 -9.34 -29.12 -16.72
CA ASN A 367 -9.81 -30.11 -15.77
C ASN A 367 -9.09 -30.02 -14.40
N GLN A 368 -7.90 -29.42 -14.35
CA GLN A 368 -7.07 -29.33 -13.15
C GLN A 368 -7.24 -28.03 -12.38
N ILE A 369 -7.44 -26.90 -13.08
CA ILE A 369 -7.58 -25.58 -12.50
C ILE A 369 -8.70 -24.79 -13.17
N THR A 370 -9.53 -24.14 -12.36
CA THR A 370 -10.52 -23.18 -12.86
C THR A 370 -9.96 -21.79 -12.76
N PHE A 371 -9.64 -21.18 -13.90
CA PHE A 371 -9.16 -19.80 -13.94
C PHE A 371 -10.30 -18.83 -13.61
N THR A 372 -10.03 -17.89 -12.70
CA THR A 372 -10.98 -16.85 -12.28
C THR A 372 -10.68 -15.49 -12.94
N GLN A 373 -9.41 -15.27 -13.29
CA GLN A 373 -8.98 -14.01 -13.88
C GLN A 373 -9.21 -14.00 -15.40
N LYS A 374 -10.04 -13.06 -15.89
CA LYS A 374 -10.34 -12.91 -17.31
C LYS A 374 -9.10 -12.83 -18.20
N GLN A 375 -8.03 -12.20 -17.72
CA GLN A 375 -6.77 -12.10 -18.45
C GLN A 375 -6.13 -13.49 -18.65
N ASN A 376 -6.15 -14.33 -17.63
CA ASN A 376 -5.61 -15.70 -17.68
C ASN A 376 -6.42 -16.59 -18.60
N ILE A 377 -7.76 -16.50 -18.53
CA ILE A 377 -8.66 -17.21 -19.45
C ILE A 377 -8.37 -16.81 -20.90
N ASN A 378 -8.21 -15.51 -21.17
CA ASN A 378 -7.88 -15.04 -22.52
C ASN A 378 -6.51 -15.57 -22.99
N ARG A 379 -5.52 -15.63 -22.09
CA ARG A 379 -4.18 -16.14 -22.40
C ARG A 379 -4.22 -17.63 -22.79
N ILE A 380 -4.95 -18.47 -22.06
CA ILE A 380 -5.17 -19.88 -22.39
C ILE A 380 -5.88 -20.02 -23.74
N ASN A 381 -6.94 -19.26 -23.97
CA ASN A 381 -7.67 -19.28 -25.23
C ASN A 381 -6.76 -18.87 -26.42
N SER A 382 -5.89 -17.89 -26.23
CA SER A 382 -4.93 -17.47 -27.29
C SER A 382 -3.89 -18.56 -27.56
N LEU A 383 -3.42 -19.30 -26.56
CA LEU A 383 -2.53 -20.44 -26.75
C LEU A 383 -3.23 -21.57 -27.51
N LYS A 384 -4.49 -21.91 -27.15
CA LYS A 384 -5.29 -22.92 -27.88
C LYS A 384 -5.46 -22.50 -29.36
N GLU A 385 -5.85 -21.24 -29.60
CA GLU A 385 -5.99 -20.73 -30.97
C GLU A 385 -4.69 -20.84 -31.77
N PHE A 386 -3.55 -20.48 -31.15
CA PHE A 386 -2.23 -20.57 -31.77
C PHE A 386 -1.92 -22.00 -32.23
N PHE A 387 -2.06 -23.00 -31.38
CA PHE A 387 -1.73 -24.38 -31.71
C PHE A 387 -2.75 -24.99 -32.70
N TRP A 388 -4.01 -24.63 -32.66
CA TRP A 388 -4.97 -24.99 -33.69
C TRP A 388 -4.57 -24.46 -35.07
N ILE A 389 -4.16 -23.19 -35.14
CA ILE A 389 -3.70 -22.57 -36.39
C ILE A 389 -2.45 -23.26 -36.90
N GLU A 390 -1.53 -23.63 -36.02
CA GLU A 390 -0.33 -24.37 -36.39
C GLU A 390 -0.65 -25.71 -37.05
N LEU A 391 -1.55 -26.52 -36.47
CA LEU A 391 -2.01 -27.78 -37.09
C LEU A 391 -2.69 -27.55 -38.46
N ILE A 392 -3.51 -26.51 -38.58
CA ILE A 392 -4.14 -26.15 -39.85
C ILE A 392 -3.10 -25.79 -40.90
N ASN A 393 -2.09 -25.02 -40.52
CA ASN A 393 -1.01 -24.61 -41.43
C ASN A 393 -0.13 -25.78 -41.89
N GLN A 394 0.19 -26.72 -41.01
CA GLN A 394 0.94 -27.93 -41.36
C GLN A 394 0.25 -28.75 -42.46
N GLU A 395 -1.07 -28.88 -42.44
CA GLU A 395 -1.82 -29.56 -43.49
C GLU A 395 -1.96 -28.68 -44.75
N SER A 396 -2.14 -27.38 -44.57
CA SER A 396 -2.22 -26.43 -45.68
C SER A 396 -0.93 -26.35 -46.49
N GLU A 397 0.24 -26.42 -45.87
CA GLU A 397 1.56 -26.48 -46.52
C GLU A 397 1.74 -27.74 -47.40
N LYS A 398 1.14 -28.85 -46.94
CA LYS A 398 1.08 -30.10 -47.75
C LYS A 398 0.01 -30.04 -48.85
N GLN A 399 -0.69 -28.92 -49.02
CA GLN A 399 -1.85 -28.72 -49.90
C GLN A 399 -3.07 -29.61 -49.56
N ASN A 400 -3.12 -30.18 -48.33
CA ASN A 400 -4.22 -31.00 -47.83
C ASN A 400 -5.35 -30.10 -47.31
N TYR A 401 -5.87 -29.19 -48.13
CA TYR A 401 -6.81 -28.14 -47.70
C TYR A 401 -8.13 -28.65 -47.09
N ILE A 402 -8.60 -29.81 -47.54
CA ILE A 402 -9.80 -30.43 -46.93
C ILE A 402 -9.52 -30.94 -45.52
N GLN A 403 -8.34 -31.54 -45.31
CA GLN A 403 -7.94 -31.97 -43.95
C GLN A 403 -7.71 -30.75 -43.04
N ALA A 404 -7.09 -29.69 -43.56
CA ALA A 404 -6.93 -28.42 -42.85
C ALA A 404 -8.28 -27.80 -42.47
N ALA A 405 -9.28 -27.85 -43.36
CA ALA A 405 -10.63 -27.38 -43.08
C ALA A 405 -11.35 -28.22 -42.00
N LYS A 406 -11.13 -29.54 -41.98
CA LYS A 406 -11.67 -30.44 -40.92
C LYS A 406 -11.03 -30.16 -39.57
N ILE A 407 -9.74 -29.89 -39.51
CA ILE A 407 -9.03 -29.48 -38.28
C ILE A 407 -9.62 -28.15 -37.80
N ALA A 408 -9.81 -27.18 -38.71
CA ALA A 408 -10.44 -25.89 -38.36
C ALA A 408 -11.89 -26.07 -37.86
N GLU A 409 -12.67 -27.00 -38.40
CA GLU A 409 -14.00 -27.36 -37.91
C GLU A 409 -13.96 -27.89 -36.48
N ASN A 410 -13.04 -28.79 -36.18
CA ASN A 410 -12.85 -29.30 -34.83
C ASN A 410 -12.43 -28.19 -33.85
N ALA A 411 -11.52 -27.29 -34.26
CA ALA A 411 -11.15 -26.12 -33.48
C ALA A 411 -12.36 -25.21 -33.18
N ILE A 412 -13.22 -24.98 -34.18
CA ILE A 412 -14.44 -24.17 -34.03
C ILE A 412 -15.43 -24.84 -33.06
N SER A 413 -15.56 -26.15 -33.05
CA SER A 413 -16.43 -26.86 -32.11
C SER A 413 -16.03 -26.65 -30.66
N LYS A 414 -14.72 -26.51 -30.39
CA LYS A 414 -14.15 -26.19 -29.07
C LYS A 414 -14.15 -24.69 -28.76
N MET A 415 -14.03 -23.85 -29.80
CA MET A 415 -13.95 -22.39 -29.67
C MET A 415 -15.01 -21.70 -30.58
N PRO A 416 -16.31 -21.85 -30.29
CA PRO A 416 -17.38 -21.48 -31.23
C PRO A 416 -17.47 -19.99 -31.56
N ASN A 417 -16.97 -19.14 -30.69
CA ASN A 417 -16.96 -17.68 -30.86
C ASN A 417 -15.72 -17.14 -31.59
N ASN A 418 -14.74 -17.99 -31.92
CA ASN A 418 -13.51 -17.56 -32.56
C ASN A 418 -13.72 -17.28 -34.05
N GLN A 419 -13.75 -16.00 -34.44
CA GLN A 419 -13.97 -15.55 -35.80
C GLN A 419 -12.77 -15.82 -36.73
N ASN A 420 -11.56 -15.86 -36.17
CA ASN A 420 -10.35 -16.12 -36.94
C ASN A 420 -10.31 -17.56 -37.45
N LEU A 421 -10.64 -18.53 -36.62
CA LEU A 421 -10.74 -19.94 -37.02
C LEU A 421 -11.81 -20.14 -38.09
N LYS A 422 -12.96 -19.46 -37.99
CA LYS A 422 -14.02 -19.49 -39.04
C LYS A 422 -13.50 -18.92 -40.37
N ARG A 423 -12.76 -17.83 -40.32
CA ARG A 423 -12.14 -17.25 -41.53
C ARG A 423 -11.10 -18.18 -42.15
N ILE A 424 -10.25 -18.81 -41.33
CA ILE A 424 -9.22 -19.77 -41.80
C ILE A 424 -9.87 -20.99 -42.44
N LYS A 425 -10.91 -21.56 -41.83
CA LYS A 425 -11.66 -22.66 -42.45
C LYS A 425 -12.15 -22.31 -43.85
N ASN A 426 -12.79 -21.16 -43.99
CA ASN A 426 -13.31 -20.72 -45.30
C ASN A 426 -12.16 -20.52 -46.32
N GLN A 427 -11.01 -20.02 -45.87
CA GLN A 427 -9.82 -19.89 -46.75
C GLN A 427 -9.31 -21.24 -47.20
N CYS A 428 -9.23 -22.26 -46.31
CA CYS A 428 -8.84 -23.61 -46.67
C CYS A 428 -9.78 -24.21 -47.77
N LEU A 429 -11.11 -24.06 -47.55
CA LEU A 429 -12.09 -24.54 -48.52
C LEU A 429 -11.96 -23.82 -49.89
N LYS A 430 -11.67 -22.51 -49.87
CA LYS A 430 -11.44 -21.75 -51.10
C LYS A 430 -10.13 -22.22 -51.80
N ASN A 431 -9.03 -22.42 -51.06
CA ASN A 431 -7.79 -22.89 -51.60
C ASN A 431 -7.93 -24.30 -52.23
N HIS A 432 -8.75 -25.18 -51.63
CA HIS A 432 -9.10 -26.45 -52.25
C HIS A 432 -9.75 -26.25 -53.63
N GLY A 433 -10.76 -25.36 -53.70
CA GLY A 433 -11.42 -25.04 -54.99
C GLY A 433 -10.46 -24.55 -56.06
N ILE A 434 -9.50 -23.67 -55.67
CA ILE A 434 -8.44 -23.19 -56.56
C ILE A 434 -7.51 -24.33 -56.99
N THR A 435 -7.16 -25.24 -56.09
CA THR A 435 -6.33 -26.40 -56.43
C THR A 435 -7.02 -27.32 -57.42
N ILE A 436 -8.28 -27.60 -57.26
CA ILE A 436 -9.09 -28.37 -58.24
C ILE A 436 -9.15 -27.64 -59.59
N HIS A 437 -9.39 -26.32 -59.59
CA HIS A 437 -9.33 -25.49 -60.79
C HIS A 437 -7.99 -25.65 -61.50
N ASN A 438 -6.86 -25.49 -60.82
CA ASN A 438 -5.54 -25.61 -61.39
C ASN A 438 -5.23 -27.01 -61.98
N LYS A 439 -5.78 -28.08 -61.37
CA LYS A 439 -5.65 -29.46 -61.89
C LYS A 439 -6.41 -29.67 -63.21
N ILE A 440 -7.53 -28.99 -63.44
CA ILE A 440 -8.32 -29.17 -64.67
C ILE A 440 -7.82 -28.29 -65.80
N VAL A 441 -7.08 -27.19 -65.56
CA VAL A 441 -6.62 -26.26 -66.62
C VAL A 441 -5.86 -26.98 -67.75
N PRO A 442 -4.87 -27.88 -67.52
CA PRO A 442 -4.18 -28.63 -68.58
C PRO A 442 -5.11 -29.54 -69.35
N LEU A 443 -6.12 -30.17 -68.66
CA LEU A 443 -7.10 -31.06 -69.33
C LEU A 443 -8.03 -30.29 -70.25
N VAL A 444 -8.46 -29.14 -69.82
CA VAL A 444 -9.31 -28.20 -70.61
C VAL A 444 -8.54 -27.74 -71.83
N ASN A 445 -7.28 -27.38 -71.70
CA ASN A 445 -6.42 -26.94 -72.82
C ASN A 445 -6.18 -28.08 -73.84
N SER A 446 -6.15 -29.34 -73.41
CA SER A 446 -6.03 -30.51 -74.25
C SER A 446 -7.40 -31.03 -74.74
N LYS A 447 -8.51 -30.34 -74.48
CA LYS A 447 -9.91 -30.69 -74.80
C LYS A 447 -10.39 -32.04 -74.14
N ASN A 448 -9.70 -32.49 -73.09
CA ASN A 448 -10.11 -33.66 -72.33
C ASN A 448 -11.17 -33.29 -71.28
N TYR A 449 -12.35 -32.85 -71.74
CA TYR A 449 -13.44 -32.35 -70.92
C TYR A 449 -14.05 -33.40 -69.99
N SER A 450 -14.14 -34.68 -70.43
CA SER A 450 -14.70 -35.77 -69.62
C SER A 450 -13.88 -36.00 -68.35
N GLN A 451 -12.54 -36.03 -68.47
CA GLN A 451 -11.69 -36.20 -67.31
C GLN A 451 -11.71 -35.00 -66.40
N ALA A 452 -11.76 -33.76 -66.97
CA ALA A 452 -11.88 -32.55 -66.18
C ALA A 452 -13.19 -32.51 -65.38
N ILE A 453 -14.34 -32.91 -65.97
CA ILE A 453 -15.63 -33.00 -65.33
C ILE A 453 -15.57 -34.00 -64.15
N LYS A 454 -14.97 -35.16 -64.34
CA LYS A 454 -14.82 -36.16 -63.29
C LYS A 454 -14.05 -35.61 -62.06
N ILE A 455 -12.95 -34.90 -62.29
CA ILE A 455 -12.15 -34.27 -61.21
C ILE A 455 -12.99 -33.22 -60.49
N LEU A 456 -13.80 -32.41 -61.19
CA LEU A 456 -14.66 -31.42 -60.60
C LEU A 456 -15.78 -32.05 -59.75
N GLU A 457 -16.38 -33.15 -60.24
CA GLU A 457 -17.40 -33.87 -59.49
C GLU A 457 -16.89 -34.54 -58.23
N GLU A 458 -15.64 -35.11 -58.29
CA GLU A 458 -14.92 -35.61 -57.12
C GLU A 458 -14.61 -34.49 -56.12
N GLY A 459 -14.11 -33.36 -56.61
CA GLY A 459 -13.85 -32.18 -55.77
C GLY A 459 -15.13 -31.62 -55.11
N LEU A 460 -16.29 -31.68 -55.75
CA LEU A 460 -17.53 -31.29 -55.15
C LEU A 460 -18.05 -32.24 -54.09
N LYS A 461 -17.68 -33.53 -54.11
CA LYS A 461 -17.99 -34.49 -53.04
C LYS A 461 -17.21 -34.09 -51.76
N GLU A 462 -15.98 -33.59 -51.91
CA GLU A 462 -15.16 -33.16 -50.80
C GLU A 462 -15.51 -31.75 -50.30
N ASN A 463 -15.86 -30.83 -51.20
CA ASN A 463 -16.24 -29.45 -50.93
C ASN A 463 -17.53 -29.06 -51.68
N PRO A 464 -18.69 -29.46 -51.17
CA PRO A 464 -20.01 -29.29 -51.88
C PRO A 464 -20.40 -27.84 -52.09
N ASN A 465 -19.82 -26.92 -51.31
CA ASN A 465 -20.19 -25.49 -51.36
C ASN A 465 -19.19 -24.63 -52.13
N SER A 466 -18.14 -25.25 -52.75
CA SER A 466 -17.15 -24.46 -53.50
C SER A 466 -17.79 -23.77 -54.71
N ILE A 467 -17.66 -22.46 -54.73
CA ILE A 467 -18.12 -21.62 -55.83
C ILE A 467 -17.21 -21.82 -57.05
N GLU A 468 -15.92 -21.94 -56.87
CA GLU A 468 -14.91 -22.13 -57.89
C GLU A 468 -15.22 -23.41 -58.67
N ILE A 469 -15.38 -24.53 -57.97
CA ILE A 469 -15.61 -25.84 -58.61
C ILE A 469 -16.96 -25.86 -59.35
N LYS A 470 -18.03 -25.30 -58.73
CA LYS A 470 -19.36 -25.17 -59.35
C LYS A 470 -19.33 -24.37 -60.67
N ASN A 471 -18.63 -23.26 -60.61
CA ASN A 471 -18.51 -22.40 -61.82
C ASN A 471 -17.78 -23.11 -62.96
N ASP A 472 -16.68 -23.80 -62.67
CA ASP A 472 -15.95 -24.56 -63.68
C ASP A 472 -16.76 -25.73 -64.22
N LEU A 473 -17.45 -26.48 -63.35
CA LEU A 473 -18.32 -27.57 -63.78
C LEU A 473 -19.45 -27.07 -64.69
N ASN A 474 -20.12 -25.99 -64.32
CA ASN A 474 -21.20 -25.40 -65.11
C ASN A 474 -20.68 -24.91 -66.46
N ARG A 475 -19.46 -24.38 -66.51
CA ARG A 475 -18.84 -23.93 -67.76
C ARG A 475 -18.50 -25.11 -68.67
N LEU A 476 -17.88 -26.18 -68.12
CA LEU A 476 -17.47 -27.33 -68.94
C LEU A 476 -18.65 -28.19 -69.43
N LYS A 477 -19.74 -28.32 -68.69
CA LYS A 477 -20.95 -29.04 -69.13
C LYS A 477 -21.56 -28.44 -70.41
N LYS A 478 -21.30 -27.12 -70.70
CA LYS A 478 -21.77 -26.45 -71.92
C LYS A 478 -20.91 -26.87 -73.17
N PHE A 479 -19.77 -27.46 -72.98
CA PHE A 479 -18.85 -27.88 -74.06
C PHE A 479 -18.81 -29.42 -74.21
N ALA A 480 -19.47 -30.18 -73.31
CA ALA A 480 -19.49 -31.63 -73.32
C ALA A 480 -20.70 -32.23 -74.04
N TYR A 481 -21.59 -31.34 -74.47
CA TYR A 481 -22.73 -31.63 -75.33
C TYR A 481 -22.54 -30.82 -76.63
#